data_cd5a31c7ec2d2187d7b29fd0f909dc49
#
_entry.id   cd5a31c7ec2d2187d7b29fd0f909dc49
#
_cell.length_a   1.000
_cell.length_b   1.000
_cell.length_c   1.000
_cell.angle_alpha   90.00
_cell.angle_beta   90.00
_cell.angle_gamma   90.00
#
_symmetry.space_group_name_H-M   'P 1'
#
loop_
_entity.id
_entity.type
_entity.pdbx_description
1 polymer ?
#
loop_
_entity_poly.entity_id
_entity_poly.type
_entity_poly.pdbx_seq_one_letter_code
_entity_poly.pdbx_strand_id
1 'polypeptide(L)'
;MLLFKKKIIMSEGKKIDFDKYALFVDGVTSDSSKDYQCFVESISSLNGKGANIERLLTAAVGISAEGGEFMEIVKKMVFQGKPYNDDNREHLIIELGDVMWYVMQACAALDVSIEDVVAGNVEKLKKRYPGGDFDVYHSENRAADDR
;
A
#
# COMPACT_ATOMS: atom_id res chain seq x y z
N MET A 1 -33.40 5.49 23.13
CA MET A 1 -32.97 4.91 21.85
C MET A 1 -33.43 5.84 20.73
N LEU A 2 -32.66 6.91 20.48
CA LEU A 2 -33.01 7.96 19.51
C LEU A 2 -32.52 7.52 18.13
N LEU A 3 -33.47 7.30 17.24
CA LEU A 3 -33.24 7.05 15.82
C LEU A 3 -32.51 8.27 15.21
N PHE A 4 -31.27 8.10 14.88
CA PHE A 4 -30.60 8.96 13.91
C PHE A 4 -31.17 8.67 12.52
N LYS A 5 -32.33 9.27 12.21
CA LYS A 5 -32.70 9.51 10.82
C LYS A 5 -31.72 10.57 10.29
N LYS A 6 -30.58 10.12 9.81
CA LYS A 6 -29.67 10.95 9.05
C LYS A 6 -30.36 11.30 7.75
N LYS A 7 -31.02 12.47 7.74
CA LYS A 7 -31.41 13.14 6.51
C LYS A 7 -30.10 13.35 5.76
N ILE A 8 -29.89 12.55 4.72
CA ILE A 8 -28.83 12.83 3.76
C ILE A 8 -29.19 14.19 3.19
N ILE A 9 -28.47 15.22 3.63
CA ILE A 9 -28.59 16.56 3.07
C ILE A 9 -27.99 16.46 1.68
N MET A 10 -28.85 16.14 0.74
CA MET A 10 -28.56 16.39 -0.68
C MET A 10 -28.66 17.89 -0.81
N SER A 11 -27.53 18.57 -0.94
CA SER A 11 -27.53 19.96 -1.37
C SER A 11 -28.26 20.01 -2.71
N GLU A 12 -29.30 20.85 -2.80
CA GLU A 12 -29.93 21.15 -4.09
C GLU A 12 -28.85 21.61 -5.04
N GLY A 13 -28.59 20.78 -6.07
CA GLY A 13 -27.78 21.18 -7.20
C GLY A 13 -26.44 20.48 -7.33
N LYS A 14 -26.48 19.24 -7.70
CA LYS A 14 -25.68 18.55 -8.75
C LYS A 14 -25.85 17.06 -8.54
N LYS A 15 -26.84 16.51 -9.19
CA LYS A 15 -26.93 15.04 -9.32
C LYS A 15 -25.65 14.59 -10.04
N ILE A 16 -24.87 13.75 -9.36
CA ILE A 16 -23.67 13.15 -9.98
C ILE A 16 -24.16 12.25 -11.10
N ASP A 17 -23.67 12.51 -12.29
CA ASP A 17 -23.90 11.69 -13.47
C ASP A 17 -22.82 10.61 -13.52
N PHE A 18 -23.17 9.41 -13.04
CA PHE A 18 -22.23 8.30 -12.96
C PHE A 18 -21.80 7.79 -14.34
N ASP A 19 -22.60 7.95 -15.37
CA ASP A 19 -22.22 7.56 -16.73
C ASP A 19 -21.11 8.47 -17.25
N LYS A 20 -21.24 9.80 -17.05
CA LYS A 20 -20.15 10.73 -17.35
C LYS A 20 -18.92 10.52 -16.50
N TYR A 21 -19.09 10.16 -15.23
CA TYR A 21 -17.97 9.84 -14.36
C TYR A 21 -17.24 8.58 -14.85
N ALA A 22 -17.95 7.53 -15.24
CA ALA A 22 -17.37 6.32 -15.81
C ALA A 22 -16.57 6.61 -17.10
N LEU A 23 -17.11 7.43 -18.00
CA LEU A 23 -16.39 7.86 -19.21
C LEU A 23 -15.13 8.68 -18.88
N PHE A 24 -15.20 9.55 -17.88
CA PHE A 24 -14.05 10.28 -17.40
C PHE A 24 -12.97 9.34 -16.83
N VAL A 25 -13.36 8.39 -15.96
CA VAL A 25 -12.45 7.37 -15.40
C VAL A 25 -11.78 6.57 -16.50
N ASP A 26 -12.55 6.11 -17.49
CA ASP A 26 -11.99 5.39 -18.64
C ASP A 26 -11.01 6.26 -19.43
N GLY A 27 -11.35 7.52 -19.67
CA GLY A 27 -10.52 8.47 -20.42
C GLY A 27 -9.18 8.81 -19.75
N VAL A 28 -9.11 8.75 -18.40
CA VAL A 28 -7.87 9.00 -17.65
C VAL A 28 -7.15 7.72 -17.23
N THR A 29 -7.69 6.55 -17.55
CA THR A 29 -7.05 5.26 -17.32
C THR A 29 -6.09 4.95 -18.47
N SER A 30 -4.87 4.52 -18.12
CA SER A 30 -3.84 4.18 -19.12
C SER A 30 -4.24 2.97 -19.97
N ASP A 31 -3.77 2.92 -21.21
CA ASP A 31 -4.06 1.81 -22.12
C ASP A 31 -3.55 0.47 -21.58
N SER A 32 -2.40 0.46 -20.91
CA SER A 32 -1.88 -0.75 -20.24
C SER A 32 -2.80 -1.30 -19.15
N SER A 33 -3.76 -0.50 -18.65
CA SER A 33 -4.76 -0.96 -17.67
C SER A 33 -6.08 -1.42 -18.31
N LYS A 34 -6.26 -1.22 -19.62
CA LYS A 34 -7.50 -1.48 -20.35
C LYS A 34 -7.34 -2.49 -21.49
N ASP A 35 -6.17 -2.53 -22.07
CA ASP A 35 -5.88 -3.35 -23.26
C ASP A 35 -4.78 -4.36 -22.95
N TYR A 36 -5.06 -5.62 -23.27
CA TYR A 36 -4.16 -6.74 -22.99
C TYR A 36 -2.84 -6.61 -23.77
N GLN A 37 -2.88 -6.18 -25.04
CA GLN A 37 -1.66 -6.05 -25.84
C GLN A 37 -0.77 -4.93 -25.29
N CYS A 38 -1.34 -3.78 -24.95
CA CYS A 38 -0.64 -2.68 -24.33
C CYS A 38 -0.03 -3.09 -22.97
N PHE A 39 -0.74 -3.90 -22.18
CA PHE A 39 -0.21 -4.46 -20.93
C PHE A 39 1.01 -5.32 -21.18
N VAL A 40 0.91 -6.30 -22.12
CA VAL A 40 2.03 -7.20 -22.47
C VAL A 40 3.23 -6.43 -22.99
N GLU A 41 3.02 -5.43 -23.84
CA GLU A 41 4.09 -4.57 -24.35
C GLU A 41 4.79 -3.79 -23.22
N SER A 42 4.02 -3.26 -22.26
CA SER A 42 4.56 -2.54 -21.11
C SER A 42 5.46 -3.43 -20.25
N ILE A 43 4.99 -4.63 -19.86
CA ILE A 43 5.80 -5.55 -19.06
C ILE A 43 7.02 -6.08 -19.83
N SER A 44 6.88 -6.35 -21.13
CA SER A 44 7.99 -6.75 -21.99
C SER A 44 9.07 -5.66 -22.10
N SER A 45 8.64 -4.39 -22.20
CA SER A 45 9.56 -3.24 -22.21
C SER A 45 10.32 -3.10 -20.89
N LEU A 46 9.69 -3.37 -19.75
CA LEU A 46 10.34 -3.34 -18.44
C LEU A 46 11.35 -4.47 -18.29
N ASN A 47 10.99 -5.69 -18.68
CA ASN A 47 11.90 -6.82 -18.71
C ASN A 47 13.09 -6.58 -19.63
N GLY A 48 12.87 -5.97 -20.79
CA GLY A 48 13.94 -5.60 -21.74
C GLY A 48 14.92 -4.56 -21.17
N LYS A 49 14.52 -3.82 -20.11
CA LYS A 49 15.38 -2.90 -19.35
C LYS A 49 16.01 -3.55 -18.11
N GLY A 50 15.83 -4.84 -17.92
CA GLY A 50 16.41 -5.60 -16.83
C GLY A 50 15.54 -5.70 -15.56
N ALA A 51 14.29 -5.24 -15.59
CA ALA A 51 13.39 -5.39 -14.45
C ALA A 51 12.87 -6.83 -14.38
N ASN A 52 12.95 -7.46 -13.20
CA ASN A 52 12.25 -8.73 -12.92
C ASN A 52 10.80 -8.40 -12.55
N ILE A 53 10.01 -8.06 -13.56
CA ILE A 53 8.67 -7.50 -13.37
C ILE A 53 7.69 -8.52 -12.80
N GLU A 54 7.83 -9.79 -13.12
CA GLU A 54 6.99 -10.88 -12.61
C GLU A 54 7.11 -10.97 -11.08
N ARG A 55 8.34 -10.94 -10.58
CA ARG A 55 8.61 -11.02 -9.15
C ARG A 55 8.28 -9.71 -8.43
N LEU A 56 8.47 -8.56 -9.07
CA LEU A 56 8.05 -7.26 -8.54
C LEU A 56 6.53 -7.17 -8.38
N LEU A 57 5.76 -7.65 -9.37
CA LEU A 57 4.30 -7.70 -9.29
C LEU A 57 3.85 -8.66 -8.18
N THR A 58 4.47 -9.85 -8.08
CA THR A 58 4.20 -10.80 -6.99
C THR A 58 4.42 -10.13 -5.63
N ALA A 59 5.56 -9.47 -5.45
CA ALA A 59 5.88 -8.77 -4.21
C ALA A 59 4.89 -7.64 -3.90
N ALA A 60 4.59 -6.78 -4.87
CA ALA A 60 3.70 -5.63 -4.68
C ALA A 60 2.28 -6.04 -4.30
N VAL A 61 1.73 -7.05 -4.99
CA VAL A 61 0.39 -7.58 -4.69
C VAL A 61 0.38 -8.24 -3.32
N GLY A 62 1.37 -9.10 -3.03
CA GLY A 62 1.41 -9.85 -1.78
C GLY A 62 1.64 -8.98 -0.55
N ILE A 63 2.58 -8.03 -0.57
CA ILE A 63 2.77 -7.08 0.55
C ILE A 63 1.46 -6.36 0.87
N SER A 64 0.70 -5.97 -0.15
CA SER A 64 -0.57 -5.27 0.04
C SER A 64 -1.66 -6.18 0.58
N ALA A 65 -1.74 -7.43 0.11
CA ALA A 65 -2.72 -8.40 0.55
C ALA A 65 -2.50 -8.80 2.01
N GLU A 66 -1.32 -9.30 2.36
CA GLU A 66 -1.00 -9.76 3.71
C GLU A 66 -0.96 -8.60 4.72
N GLY A 67 -0.49 -7.42 4.31
CA GLY A 67 -0.63 -6.19 5.10
C GLY A 67 -2.09 -5.84 5.38
N GLY A 68 -3.00 -6.13 4.45
CA GLY A 68 -4.45 -6.01 4.61
C GLY A 68 -5.01 -7.02 5.60
N GLU A 69 -4.54 -8.28 5.59
CA GLU A 69 -4.96 -9.32 6.55
C GLU A 69 -4.50 -8.99 7.96
N PHE A 70 -3.25 -8.55 8.12
CA PHE A 70 -2.74 -8.02 9.39
C PHE A 70 -3.62 -6.87 9.91
N MET A 71 -3.93 -5.90 9.05
CA MET A 71 -4.79 -4.76 9.39
C MET A 71 -6.21 -5.20 9.74
N GLU A 72 -6.76 -6.20 9.07
CA GLU A 72 -8.10 -6.73 9.34
C GLU A 72 -8.21 -7.28 10.77
N ILE A 73 -7.19 -8.00 11.26
CA ILE A 73 -7.13 -8.52 12.62
C ILE A 73 -7.11 -7.35 13.62
N VAL A 74 -6.23 -6.36 13.42
CA VAL A 74 -6.12 -5.17 14.28
C VAL A 74 -7.42 -4.38 14.28
N LYS A 75 -8.02 -4.14 13.11
CA LYS A 75 -9.32 -3.47 12.96
C LYS A 75 -10.40 -4.17 13.77
N LYS A 76 -10.46 -5.50 13.73
CA LYS A 76 -11.44 -6.29 14.50
C LYS A 76 -11.21 -6.16 16.01
N MET A 77 -9.96 -6.11 16.45
CA MET A 77 -9.64 -5.88 17.86
C MET A 77 -10.10 -4.51 18.33
N VAL A 78 -9.81 -3.47 17.58
CA VAL A 78 -10.09 -2.09 17.96
C VAL A 78 -11.58 -1.75 17.89
N PHE A 79 -12.26 -2.20 16.84
CA PHE A 79 -13.61 -1.71 16.52
C PHE A 79 -14.71 -2.76 16.67
N GLN A 80 -14.38 -4.06 16.78
CA GLN A 80 -15.38 -5.13 16.74
C GLN A 80 -15.30 -6.10 17.93
N GLY A 81 -14.51 -5.76 18.96
CA GLY A 81 -14.43 -6.54 20.19
C GLY A 81 -13.69 -7.88 20.06
N LYS A 82 -12.90 -8.11 19.01
CA LYS A 82 -12.03 -9.27 18.92
C LYS A 82 -10.98 -9.20 20.04
N PRO A 83 -10.82 -10.24 20.88
CA PRO A 83 -9.89 -10.17 22.00
C PRO A 83 -8.44 -10.17 21.54
N TYR A 84 -7.57 -9.51 22.31
CA TYR A 84 -6.13 -9.72 22.22
C TYR A 84 -5.76 -10.89 23.13
N ASN A 85 -5.58 -12.06 22.54
CA ASN A 85 -5.19 -13.31 23.20
C ASN A 85 -4.07 -14.01 22.41
N ASP A 86 -3.59 -15.14 22.91
CA ASP A 86 -2.47 -15.86 22.29
C ASP A 86 -2.78 -16.27 20.85
N ASP A 87 -3.99 -16.79 20.56
CA ASP A 87 -4.39 -17.20 19.23
C ASP A 87 -4.36 -16.02 18.23
N ASN A 88 -4.90 -14.86 18.62
CA ASN A 88 -4.92 -13.68 17.75
C ASN A 88 -3.54 -13.03 17.63
N ARG A 89 -2.71 -13.13 18.68
CA ARG A 89 -1.31 -12.73 18.62
C ARG A 89 -0.52 -13.61 17.66
N GLU A 90 -0.72 -14.93 17.72
CA GLU A 90 -0.08 -15.87 16.80
C GLU A 90 -0.51 -15.61 15.35
N HIS A 91 -1.80 -15.36 15.12
CA HIS A 91 -2.31 -15.00 13.79
C HIS A 91 -1.62 -13.73 13.24
N LEU A 92 -1.46 -12.68 14.06
CA LEU A 92 -0.71 -11.48 13.64
C LEU A 92 0.75 -11.78 13.30
N ILE A 93 1.39 -12.72 13.99
CA ILE A 93 2.77 -13.14 13.70
C ILE A 93 2.85 -13.88 12.36
N ILE A 94 1.84 -14.70 12.05
CA ILE A 94 1.75 -15.40 10.77
C ILE A 94 1.65 -14.38 9.62
N GLU A 95 0.68 -13.46 9.67
CA GLU A 95 0.51 -12.43 8.65
C GLU A 95 1.77 -11.55 8.46
N LEU A 96 2.44 -11.23 9.57
CA LEU A 96 3.72 -10.52 9.49
C LEU A 96 4.80 -11.35 8.79
N GLY A 97 4.82 -12.67 9.00
CA GLY A 97 5.71 -13.59 8.31
C GLY A 97 5.44 -13.63 6.81
N ASP A 98 4.17 -13.64 6.41
CA ASP A 98 3.76 -13.63 5.01
C ASP A 98 4.12 -12.31 4.33
N VAL A 99 3.95 -11.16 4.98
CA VAL A 99 4.48 -9.88 4.51
C VAL A 99 6.00 -9.96 4.28
N MET A 100 6.75 -10.53 5.23
CA MET A 100 8.21 -10.67 5.10
C MET A 100 8.60 -11.57 3.94
N TRP A 101 7.85 -12.63 3.65
CA TRP A 101 8.08 -13.47 2.48
C TRP A 101 8.01 -12.66 1.17
N TYR A 102 6.98 -11.80 1.04
CA TYR A 102 6.86 -10.93 -0.13
C TYR A 102 7.91 -9.81 -0.18
N VAL A 103 8.35 -9.31 0.98
CA VAL A 103 9.50 -8.39 1.04
C VAL A 103 10.76 -9.07 0.47
N MET A 104 11.00 -10.34 0.80
CA MET A 104 12.14 -11.09 0.25
C MET A 104 12.00 -11.33 -1.27
N GLN A 105 10.77 -11.48 -1.80
CA GLN A 105 10.53 -11.51 -3.25
C GLN A 105 10.94 -10.18 -3.90
N ALA A 106 10.63 -9.04 -3.26
CA ALA A 106 11.05 -7.73 -3.75
C ALA A 106 12.58 -7.57 -3.73
N CYS A 107 13.23 -7.97 -2.64
CA CYS A 107 14.70 -7.95 -2.52
C CYS A 107 15.35 -8.76 -3.66
N ALA A 108 14.88 -9.98 -3.90
CA ALA A 108 15.37 -10.83 -4.97
C ALA A 108 15.09 -10.26 -6.37
N ALA A 109 13.97 -9.55 -6.56
CA ALA A 109 13.65 -8.90 -7.82
C ALA A 109 14.56 -7.71 -8.14
N LEU A 110 15.03 -7.04 -7.09
CA LEU A 110 15.89 -5.84 -7.16
C LEU A 110 17.39 -6.15 -7.05
N ASP A 111 17.74 -7.42 -6.85
CA ASP A 111 19.11 -7.89 -6.60
C ASP A 111 19.78 -7.13 -5.42
N VAL A 112 19.06 -7.02 -4.31
CA VAL A 112 19.54 -6.37 -3.08
C VAL A 112 19.35 -7.28 -1.87
N SER A 113 20.19 -7.13 -0.85
CA SER A 113 19.99 -7.81 0.42
C SER A 113 18.95 -7.08 1.28
N ILE A 114 18.31 -7.81 2.18
CA ILE A 114 17.41 -7.19 3.17
C ILE A 114 18.17 -6.23 4.09
N GLU A 115 19.43 -6.53 4.39
CA GLU A 115 20.33 -5.72 5.19
C GLU A 115 20.56 -4.35 4.53
N ASP A 116 20.78 -4.31 3.21
CA ASP A 116 20.96 -3.06 2.46
C ASP A 116 19.67 -2.23 2.45
N VAL A 117 18.52 -2.88 2.31
CA VAL A 117 17.20 -2.19 2.38
C VAL A 117 17.00 -1.55 3.75
N VAL A 118 17.28 -2.29 4.83
CA VAL A 118 17.17 -1.79 6.21
C VAL A 118 18.19 -0.69 6.47
N ALA A 119 19.44 -0.87 6.06
CA ALA A 119 20.49 0.14 6.22
C ALA A 119 20.11 1.46 5.50
N GLY A 120 19.63 1.37 4.27
CA GLY A 120 19.13 2.52 3.52
C GLY A 120 17.98 3.24 4.22
N ASN A 121 17.03 2.49 4.80
CA ASN A 121 15.95 3.07 5.59
C ASN A 121 16.46 3.76 6.86
N VAL A 122 17.41 3.16 7.57
CA VAL A 122 18.04 3.77 8.75
C VAL A 122 18.71 5.09 8.40
N GLU A 123 19.50 5.13 7.33
CA GLU A 123 20.17 6.37 6.89
C GLU A 123 19.18 7.46 6.48
N LYS A 124 18.09 7.08 5.80
CA LYS A 124 17.00 8.02 5.49
C LYS A 124 16.35 8.59 6.76
N LEU A 125 16.05 7.75 7.73
CA LEU A 125 15.40 8.18 8.97
C LEU A 125 16.32 9.04 9.85
N LYS A 126 17.63 8.75 9.90
CA LYS A 126 18.62 9.62 10.56
C LYS A 126 18.68 11.02 9.97
N LYS A 127 18.57 11.14 8.64
CA LYS A 127 18.50 12.45 7.97
C LYS A 127 17.20 13.18 8.30
N ARG A 128 16.08 12.47 8.34
CA ARG A 128 14.77 13.05 8.67
C ARG A 128 14.68 13.49 10.14
N TYR A 129 15.26 12.73 11.04
CA TYR A 129 15.21 12.96 12.48
C TYR A 129 16.62 13.11 13.07
N PRO A 130 17.29 14.25 12.82
CA PRO A 130 18.69 14.46 13.24
C PRO A 130 18.89 14.43 14.76
N GLY A 131 17.83 14.67 15.54
CA GLY A 131 17.84 14.53 17.01
C GLY A 131 17.78 13.10 17.52
N GLY A 132 17.50 12.13 16.66
CA GLY A 132 17.33 10.72 17.02
C GLY A 132 15.95 10.33 17.56
N ASP A 133 15.08 11.32 17.81
CA ASP A 133 13.71 11.14 18.29
C ASP A 133 12.70 11.59 17.22
N PHE A 134 11.46 11.06 17.34
CA PHE A 134 10.37 11.48 16.48
C PHE A 134 10.05 12.96 16.69
N ASP A 135 9.95 13.70 15.61
CA ASP A 135 9.60 15.11 15.58
C ASP A 135 8.51 15.38 14.54
N VAL A 136 7.40 16.03 14.99
CA VAL A 136 6.25 16.30 14.13
C VAL A 136 6.61 17.26 13.01
N TYR A 137 7.45 18.27 13.29
CA TYR A 137 7.85 19.25 12.27
C TYR A 137 8.58 18.56 11.12
N HIS A 138 9.58 17.70 11.42
CA HIS A 138 10.33 16.97 10.41
C HIS A 138 9.49 15.88 9.71
N SER A 139 8.48 15.32 10.39
CA SER A 139 7.53 14.39 9.78
C SER A 139 6.68 15.05 8.69
N GLU A 140 6.21 16.27 8.95
CA GLU A 140 5.32 17.01 8.05
C GLU A 140 6.09 17.86 7.01
N ASN A 141 7.33 18.25 7.30
CA ASN A 141 8.16 19.11 6.45
C ASN A 141 9.38 18.31 5.91
N ARG A 142 9.11 17.35 5.05
CA ARG A 142 10.16 16.51 4.45
C ARG A 142 11.03 17.29 3.49
N ALA A 143 12.34 17.02 3.52
CA ALA A 143 13.26 17.54 2.51
C ALA A 143 12.88 17.00 1.10
N ALA A 144 13.21 17.77 0.06
CA ALA A 144 12.86 17.43 -1.33
C ALA A 144 13.49 16.10 -1.81
N ASP A 145 14.61 15.69 -1.21
CA ASP A 145 15.35 14.46 -1.47
C ASP A 145 14.98 13.30 -0.51
N ASP A 146 14.05 13.52 0.43
CA ASP A 146 13.53 12.51 1.34
C ASP A 146 12.42 11.68 0.66
N ARG A 147 12.82 10.70 -0.13
CA ARG A 147 11.96 9.79 -0.88
C ARG A 147 11.79 8.45 -0.17
#